data_0cd0f79b3e3e36034f24d526a9548832
#
_entry.id   0cd0f79b3e3e36034f24d526a9548832
#
_cell.length_a   1.000
_cell.length_b   1.000
_cell.length_c   1.000
_cell.angle_alpha   90.00
_cell.angle_beta   90.00
_cell.angle_gamma   90.00
#
_symmetry.space_group_name_H-M   'P 1'
#
loop_
_entity.id
_entity.type
_entity.pdbx_description
1 polymer ?
#
loop_
_entity_poly.entity_id
_entity_poly.type
_entity_poly.pdbx_seq_one_letter_code
_entity_poly.pdbx_strand_id
1 'polypeptide(L)'
;MMKAAFFDIDGTLKPFNEIELRDTTIAMLHALQEKGIKVFLASGRPPVQLPLLGKKLNAFPWDGYVLLNGQYVMDKDKHCFYKLPICKEALHSLVPWLKENADYACTFMEENDSYDITFNEAHYAYLKSI
;
A
#
# COMPACT_ATOMS: atom_id res chain seq x y z
N MET A 1 1.50 10.60 27.08
CA MET A 1 2.70 10.01 26.46
C MET A 1 2.27 9.32 25.15
N MET A 2 2.93 9.63 24.02
CA MET A 2 2.68 8.97 22.74
C MET A 2 3.05 7.50 22.82
N LYS A 3 2.17 6.60 22.35
CA LYS A 3 2.38 5.15 22.43
C LYS A 3 2.56 4.49 21.07
N ALA A 4 2.09 5.13 20.00
CA ALA A 4 2.16 4.63 18.63
C ALA A 4 2.39 5.79 17.65
N ALA A 5 3.12 5.50 16.57
CA ALA A 5 3.32 6.38 15.44
C ALA A 5 3.06 5.61 14.14
N PHE A 6 2.32 6.22 13.23
CA PHE A 6 1.97 5.65 11.94
C PHE A 6 2.65 6.48 10.85
N PHE A 7 3.32 5.81 9.94
CA PHE A 7 4.10 6.47 8.88
C PHE A 7 3.61 6.04 7.50
N ASP A 8 3.32 7.02 6.67
CA ASP A 8 3.14 6.79 5.25
C ASP A 8 4.50 6.59 4.55
N ILE A 9 4.47 5.96 3.39
CA ILE A 9 5.68 5.56 2.65
C ILE A 9 6.12 6.66 1.69
N ASP A 10 5.29 6.90 0.68
CA ASP A 10 5.65 7.65 -0.50
C ASP A 10 5.55 9.16 -0.24
N GLY A 11 6.69 9.86 -0.29
CA GLY A 11 6.78 11.27 0.06
C GLY A 11 6.90 11.56 1.58
N THR A 12 6.86 10.50 2.42
CA THR A 12 7.01 10.63 3.89
C THR A 12 8.26 9.92 4.37
N LEU A 13 8.29 8.58 4.37
CA LEU A 13 9.47 7.80 4.78
C LEU A 13 10.57 7.83 3.72
N LYS A 14 10.19 7.90 2.45
CA LYS A 14 11.10 8.02 1.32
C LYS A 14 10.57 8.97 0.26
N PRO A 15 11.44 9.68 -0.48
CA PRO A 15 11.06 10.40 -1.70
C PRO A 15 10.48 9.46 -2.77
N PHE A 16 9.64 9.98 -3.66
CA PHE A 16 9.04 9.19 -4.75
C PHE A 16 10.06 8.57 -5.70
N ASN A 17 11.19 9.22 -5.91
CA ASN A 17 12.27 8.81 -6.81
C ASN A 17 13.31 7.89 -6.15
N GLU A 18 13.13 7.52 -4.89
CA GLU A 18 14.01 6.60 -4.18
C GLU A 18 13.28 5.27 -3.90
N ILE A 19 13.96 4.15 -4.08
CA ILE A 19 13.41 2.82 -3.78
C ILE A 19 13.66 2.47 -2.31
N GLU A 20 14.87 2.75 -1.82
CA GLU A 20 15.30 2.37 -0.46
C GLU A 20 15.05 3.50 0.56
N LEU A 21 14.82 3.11 1.80
CA LEU A 21 14.84 4.05 2.92
C LEU A 21 16.26 4.56 3.17
N ARG A 22 16.38 5.82 3.53
CA ARG A 22 17.66 6.41 3.95
C ARG A 22 18.05 5.87 5.33
N ASP A 23 19.36 5.73 5.58
CA ASP A 23 19.86 5.25 6.87
C ASP A 23 19.45 6.16 8.03
N THR A 24 19.34 7.47 7.80
CA THR A 24 18.85 8.44 8.78
C THR A 24 17.37 8.18 9.14
N THR A 25 16.53 7.79 8.17
CA THR A 25 15.13 7.41 8.40
C THR A 25 15.06 6.15 9.26
N ILE A 26 15.85 5.13 8.93
CA ILE A 26 15.93 3.88 9.71
C ILE A 26 16.37 4.17 11.15
N ALA A 27 17.42 4.97 11.34
CA ALA A 27 17.91 5.35 12.67
C ALA A 27 16.83 6.08 13.49
N MET A 28 16.08 6.98 12.88
CA MET A 28 14.96 7.68 13.52
C MET A 28 13.85 6.71 13.95
N LEU A 29 13.49 5.76 13.10
CA LEU A 29 12.46 4.76 13.42
C LEU A 29 12.89 3.87 14.60
N HIS A 30 14.15 3.42 14.62
CA HIS A 30 14.70 2.66 15.76
C HIS A 30 14.71 3.49 17.05
N ALA A 31 15.11 4.78 16.98
CA ALA A 31 15.10 5.65 18.15
C ALA A 31 13.69 5.86 18.74
N LEU A 32 12.63 5.77 17.93
CA LEU A 32 11.25 5.76 18.42
C LEU A 32 10.93 4.45 19.17
N GLN A 33 11.31 3.31 18.61
CA GLN A 33 11.10 2.01 19.25
C GLN A 33 11.86 1.90 20.59
N GLU A 34 13.10 2.40 20.66
CA GLU A 34 13.89 2.45 21.91
C GLU A 34 13.21 3.29 23.01
N LYS A 35 12.42 4.30 22.63
CA LYS A 35 11.58 5.07 23.56
C LYS A 35 10.25 4.41 23.88
N GLY A 36 10.03 3.16 23.46
CA GLY A 36 8.81 2.41 23.70
C GLY A 36 7.61 2.87 22.85
N ILE A 37 7.86 3.59 21.76
CA ILE A 37 6.83 4.01 20.81
C ILE A 37 6.69 2.91 19.76
N LYS A 38 5.48 2.37 19.60
CA LYS A 38 5.15 1.41 18.54
C LYS A 38 5.16 2.09 17.19
N VAL A 39 5.75 1.45 16.18
CA VAL A 39 5.96 2.03 14.84
C VAL A 39 5.21 1.22 13.79
N PHE A 40 4.23 1.82 13.17
CA PHE A 40 3.35 1.19 12.18
C PHE A 40 3.55 1.79 10.79
N LEU A 41 3.46 0.93 9.77
CA LEU A 41 3.38 1.37 8.39
C LEU A 41 1.92 1.63 8.01
N ALA A 42 1.62 2.79 7.41
CA ALA A 42 0.28 3.16 6.95
C ALA A 42 0.35 3.64 5.51
N SER A 43 -0.30 2.94 4.57
CA SER A 43 -0.20 3.23 3.14
C SER A 43 -1.46 2.88 2.37
N GLY A 44 -1.67 3.55 1.23
CA GLY A 44 -2.67 3.15 0.23
C GLY A 44 -2.31 1.88 -0.55
N ARG A 45 -1.06 1.40 -0.45
CA ARG A 45 -0.59 0.23 -1.19
C ARG A 45 -1.22 -1.06 -0.68
N PRO A 46 -1.51 -2.03 -1.59
CA PRO A 46 -1.96 -3.37 -1.20
C PRO A 46 -0.80 -4.21 -0.64
N PRO A 47 -1.12 -5.30 0.11
CA PRO A 47 -0.10 -6.22 0.65
C PRO A 47 0.86 -6.77 -0.41
N VAL A 48 0.36 -7.10 -1.60
CA VAL A 48 1.13 -7.65 -2.72
C VAL A 48 2.27 -6.73 -3.19
N GLN A 49 2.16 -5.43 -2.95
CA GLN A 49 3.20 -4.46 -3.33
C GLN A 49 4.28 -4.27 -2.26
N LEU A 50 4.10 -4.75 -1.03
CA LEU A 50 5.10 -4.57 0.03
C LEU A 50 6.49 -5.12 -0.36
N PRO A 51 6.63 -6.31 -0.97
CA PRO A 51 7.94 -6.83 -1.38
C PRO A 51 8.69 -5.93 -2.37
N LEU A 52 7.98 -5.08 -3.10
CA LEU A 52 8.55 -4.18 -4.12
C LEU A 52 9.12 -2.88 -3.52
N LEU A 53 8.91 -2.62 -2.23
CA LEU A 53 9.23 -1.34 -1.57
C LEU A 53 10.67 -1.20 -1.07
N GLY A 54 11.58 -2.04 -1.56
CA GLY A 54 12.98 -2.01 -1.18
C GLY A 54 13.30 -2.87 0.04
N LYS A 55 14.57 -3.26 0.13
CA LYS A 55 15.03 -4.23 1.15
C LYS A 55 14.99 -3.65 2.56
N LYS A 56 15.39 -2.39 2.74
CA LYS A 56 15.46 -1.75 4.06
C LYS A 56 14.08 -1.58 4.69
N LEU A 57 13.06 -1.19 3.89
CA LEU A 57 11.70 -1.08 4.39
C LEU A 57 11.15 -2.44 4.82
N ASN A 58 11.38 -3.48 4.00
CA ASN A 58 10.90 -4.82 4.29
C ASN A 58 11.65 -5.50 5.44
N ALA A 59 12.90 -5.13 5.69
CA ALA A 59 13.71 -5.66 6.80
C ALA A 59 13.45 -4.94 8.13
N PHE A 60 12.84 -3.75 8.13
CA PHE A 60 12.54 -3.03 9.36
C PHE A 60 11.47 -3.77 10.18
N PRO A 61 11.65 -3.90 11.51
CA PRO A 61 10.73 -4.63 12.38
C PRO A 61 9.50 -3.76 12.73
N TRP A 62 8.55 -3.63 11.82
CA TRP A 62 7.30 -2.90 12.01
C TRP A 62 6.44 -3.58 13.08
N ASP A 63 5.77 -2.78 13.91
CA ASP A 63 4.80 -3.28 14.90
C ASP A 63 3.45 -3.66 14.27
N GLY A 64 3.22 -3.32 13.00
CA GLY A 64 2.05 -3.70 12.20
C GLY A 64 1.89 -2.80 10.98
N TYR A 65 0.84 -3.10 10.21
CA TYR A 65 0.60 -2.50 8.91
C TYR A 65 -0.87 -2.11 8.74
N VAL A 66 -1.11 -0.89 8.27
CA VAL A 66 -2.42 -0.38 7.86
C VAL A 66 -2.35 -0.10 6.37
N LEU A 67 -2.95 -0.95 5.56
CA LEU A 67 -2.83 -0.94 4.10
C LEU A 67 -4.17 -0.64 3.44
N LEU A 68 -4.16 -0.37 2.12
CA LEU A 68 -5.35 -0.04 1.35
C LEU A 68 -6.18 1.07 2.01
N ASN A 69 -5.51 2.13 2.49
CA ASN A 69 -6.14 3.25 3.21
C ASN A 69 -6.99 2.82 4.43
N GLY A 70 -6.55 1.77 5.14
CA GLY A 70 -7.24 1.25 6.32
C GLY A 70 -8.20 0.09 6.06
N GLN A 71 -8.37 -0.35 4.82
CA GLN A 71 -9.22 -1.49 4.49
C GLN A 71 -8.58 -2.85 4.81
N TYR A 72 -7.26 -2.88 5.03
CA TYR A 72 -6.50 -4.10 5.31
C TYR A 72 -5.48 -3.84 6.40
N VAL A 73 -5.59 -4.55 7.53
CA VAL A 73 -4.70 -4.36 8.69
C VAL A 73 -4.05 -5.68 9.08
N MET A 74 -2.73 -5.64 9.24
CA MET A 74 -1.92 -6.79 9.65
C MET A 74 -1.14 -6.48 10.93
N ASP A 75 -0.87 -7.54 11.69
CA ASP A 75 0.07 -7.49 12.80
C ASP A 75 1.55 -7.48 12.33
N LYS A 76 2.49 -7.48 13.29
CA LYS A 76 3.94 -7.52 13.03
C LYS A 76 4.41 -8.76 12.26
N ASP A 77 3.68 -9.86 12.39
CA ASP A 77 3.97 -11.15 11.75
C ASP A 77 3.27 -11.29 10.39
N LYS A 78 2.65 -10.19 9.92
CA LYS A 78 1.89 -10.07 8.67
C LYS A 78 0.63 -10.94 8.64
N HIS A 79 0.06 -11.31 9.78
CA HIS A 79 -1.25 -11.94 9.84
C HIS A 79 -2.34 -10.86 9.74
N CYS A 80 -3.24 -11.00 8.76
CA CYS A 80 -4.38 -10.12 8.62
C CYS A 80 -5.39 -10.40 9.73
N PHE A 81 -5.74 -9.37 10.50
CA PHE A 81 -6.78 -9.46 11.53
C PHE A 81 -7.98 -8.53 11.26
N TYR A 82 -7.90 -7.65 10.27
CA TYR A 82 -9.01 -6.83 9.84
C TYR A 82 -8.96 -6.61 8.33
N LYS A 83 -10.07 -6.82 7.64
CA LYS A 83 -10.26 -6.43 6.25
C LYS A 83 -11.69 -6.03 5.97
N LEU A 84 -11.86 -4.99 5.15
CA LEU A 84 -13.14 -4.48 4.69
C LEU A 84 -13.15 -4.41 3.16
N PRO A 85 -13.55 -5.50 2.47
CA PRO A 85 -13.61 -5.51 1.02
C PRO A 85 -14.77 -4.67 0.49
N ILE A 86 -14.63 -4.16 -0.74
CA ILE A 86 -15.74 -3.56 -1.48
C ILE A 86 -16.78 -4.64 -1.78
N CYS A 87 -18.06 -4.33 -1.63
CA CYS A 87 -19.12 -5.30 -1.90
C CYS A 87 -19.20 -5.68 -3.39
N LYS A 88 -19.63 -6.91 -3.67
CA LYS A 88 -19.69 -7.44 -5.04
C LYS A 88 -20.63 -6.64 -5.94
N GLU A 89 -21.73 -6.13 -5.38
CA GLU A 89 -22.72 -5.32 -6.10
C GLU A 89 -22.08 -4.03 -6.65
N ALA A 90 -21.25 -3.35 -5.83
CA ALA A 90 -20.53 -2.16 -6.26
C ALA A 90 -19.51 -2.49 -7.37
N LEU A 91 -18.79 -3.62 -7.25
CA LEU A 91 -17.86 -4.07 -8.29
C LEU A 91 -18.58 -4.41 -9.60
N HIS A 92 -19.72 -5.13 -9.52
CA HIS A 92 -20.51 -5.47 -10.70
C HIS A 92 -21.11 -4.24 -11.40
N SER A 93 -21.41 -3.16 -10.69
CA SER A 93 -21.90 -1.93 -11.31
C SER A 93 -20.79 -1.10 -11.97
N LEU A 94 -19.57 -1.20 -11.45
CA LEU A 94 -18.42 -0.43 -11.94
C LEU A 94 -17.96 -0.89 -13.33
N VAL A 95 -17.96 -2.20 -13.61
CA VAL A 95 -17.45 -2.73 -14.89
C VAL A 95 -18.27 -2.25 -16.10
N PRO A 96 -19.62 -2.29 -16.11
CA PRO A 96 -20.42 -1.67 -17.18
C PRO A 96 -20.15 -0.18 -17.34
N TRP A 97 -20.06 0.54 -16.22
CA TRP A 97 -19.75 1.97 -16.23
C TRP A 97 -18.40 2.28 -16.88
N LEU A 98 -17.35 1.49 -16.59
CA LEU A 98 -16.03 1.65 -17.24
C LEU A 98 -16.09 1.41 -18.75
N LYS A 99 -16.93 0.49 -19.22
CA LYS A 99 -17.13 0.25 -20.67
C LYS A 99 -17.75 1.47 -21.35
N GLU A 100 -18.73 2.11 -20.72
CA GLU A 100 -19.39 3.31 -21.22
C GLU A 100 -18.50 4.57 -21.12
N ASN A 101 -17.51 4.53 -20.22
CA ASN A 101 -16.59 5.64 -19.93
C ASN A 101 -15.13 5.18 -20.14
N ALA A 102 -14.79 4.82 -21.39
CA ALA A 102 -13.51 4.21 -21.74
C ALA A 102 -12.27 5.10 -21.50
N ASP A 103 -12.46 6.40 -21.23
CA ASP A 103 -11.37 7.32 -20.86
C ASP A 103 -10.83 7.10 -19.45
N TYR A 104 -11.48 6.23 -18.66
CA TYR A 104 -11.04 5.88 -17.32
C TYR A 104 -10.41 4.49 -17.28
N ALA A 105 -9.36 4.35 -16.47
CA ALA A 105 -8.78 3.07 -16.08
C ALA A 105 -9.07 2.82 -14.60
N CYS A 106 -9.13 1.55 -14.19
CA CYS A 106 -9.36 1.16 -12.81
C CYS A 106 -8.45 0.00 -12.43
N THR A 107 -7.81 0.10 -11.27
CA THR A 107 -7.05 -1.00 -10.68
C THR A 107 -7.86 -1.62 -9.55
N PHE A 108 -8.18 -2.91 -9.65
CA PHE A 108 -8.72 -3.70 -8.56
C PHE A 108 -7.57 -4.31 -7.77
N MET A 109 -7.49 -3.97 -6.50
CA MET A 109 -6.41 -4.42 -5.62
C MET A 109 -6.94 -5.49 -4.67
N GLU A 110 -6.31 -6.65 -4.67
CA GLU A 110 -6.57 -7.75 -3.76
C GLU A 110 -5.39 -7.98 -2.80
N GLU A 111 -5.52 -8.96 -1.94
CA GLU A 111 -4.49 -9.34 -0.97
C GLU A 111 -3.20 -9.82 -1.67
N ASN A 112 -3.35 -10.66 -2.69
CA ASN A 112 -2.24 -11.33 -3.38
C ASN A 112 -2.05 -10.89 -4.83
N ASP A 113 -3.01 -10.15 -5.39
CA ASP A 113 -3.02 -9.76 -6.80
C ASP A 113 -3.54 -8.33 -6.99
N SER A 114 -3.25 -7.77 -8.15
CA SER A 114 -3.87 -6.55 -8.64
C SER A 114 -4.22 -6.70 -10.11
N TYR A 115 -5.38 -6.15 -10.52
CA TYR A 115 -5.91 -6.27 -11.87
C TYR A 115 -6.20 -4.89 -12.42
N ASP A 116 -5.50 -4.51 -13.50
CA ASP A 116 -5.77 -3.28 -14.21
C ASP A 116 -6.82 -3.52 -15.30
N ILE A 117 -7.90 -2.76 -15.27
CA ILE A 117 -8.97 -2.79 -16.26
C ILE A 117 -9.03 -1.45 -16.97
N THR A 118 -8.93 -1.50 -18.28
CA THR A 118 -9.18 -0.35 -19.17
C THR A 118 -9.83 -0.82 -20.45
N PHE A 119 -10.72 -0.01 -20.99
CA PHE A 119 -11.32 -0.17 -22.33
C PHE A 119 -10.75 0.82 -23.33
N ASN A 120 -9.69 1.53 -22.97
CA ASN A 120 -8.98 2.51 -23.79
C ASN A 120 -7.62 1.94 -24.23
N GLU A 121 -7.38 1.85 -25.54
CA GLU A 121 -6.14 1.28 -26.10
C GLU A 121 -4.88 2.04 -25.67
N ALA A 122 -4.95 3.36 -25.52
CA ALA A 122 -3.82 4.16 -25.06
C ALA A 122 -3.46 3.86 -23.61
N HIS A 123 -4.45 3.72 -22.71
CA HIS A 123 -4.24 3.28 -21.34
C HIS A 123 -3.68 1.86 -21.27
N TYR A 124 -4.20 0.96 -22.11
CA TYR A 124 -3.69 -0.41 -22.18
C TYR A 124 -2.23 -0.47 -22.61
N ALA A 125 -1.86 0.33 -23.62
CA ALA A 125 -0.48 0.43 -24.08
C ALA A 125 0.45 1.01 -22.97
N TYR A 126 -0.02 2.02 -22.24
CA TYR A 126 0.70 2.59 -21.10
C TYR A 126 0.93 1.55 -20.00
N LEU A 127 -0.11 0.83 -19.56
CA LEU A 127 0.01 -0.21 -18.52
C LEU A 127 0.99 -1.32 -18.89
N LYS A 128 1.14 -1.63 -20.20
CA LYS A 128 2.13 -2.60 -20.67
C LYS A 128 3.57 -2.08 -20.70
N SER A 129 3.77 -0.77 -20.60
CA SER A 129 5.09 -0.13 -20.69
C SER A 129 5.79 0.04 -19.33
N ILE A 130 5.06 -0.14 -18.23
CA ILE A 130 5.55 -0.01 -16.84
C ILE A 130 5.72 -1.37 -16.19
#